data_d706e63f71dc3e065b48f219be63c4d6
#
_entry.id   d706e63f71dc3e065b48f219be63c4d6
#
_cell.length_a   1.000
_cell.length_b   1.000
_cell.length_c   1.000
_cell.angle_alpha   90.00
_cell.angle_beta   90.00
_cell.angle_gamma   90.00
#
_symmetry.space_group_name_H-M   'P 1'
#
loop_
_entity.id
_entity.type
_entity.pdbx_description
1 polymer ?
#
loop_
_entity_poly.entity_id
_entity_poly.type
_entity_poly.pdbx_seq_one_letter_code
_entity_poly.pdbx_strand_id
1 'polypeptide(L)'
;MRVAGTLPCSLVNGEGIRYVVFMQGCDHQCPGCHNPETWDFEGGHEVAPEDIAQAYVRRKHLLDGITLSGGDPFYQQDACMELLNMLPDINVWVYTGFHYEDIRDTPLARRADVIVDGPFIESLKCDGPYRGSSNQRIIKKVGERCG
;
A
#
# COMPACT_ATOMS: atom_id res chain seq x y z
N MET A 1 11.35 -8.86 -0.44
CA MET A 1 10.64 -7.80 0.29
C MET A 1 10.26 -8.26 1.69
N ARG A 2 10.27 -7.36 2.61
CA ARG A 2 9.95 -7.67 4.01
C ARG A 2 8.50 -7.30 4.30
N VAL A 3 7.72 -8.26 4.74
CA VAL A 3 6.28 -8.09 4.94
C VAL A 3 5.85 -8.47 6.35
N ALA A 4 4.82 -7.79 6.84
CA ALA A 4 4.15 -8.16 8.09
C ALA A 4 3.12 -9.27 7.85
N GLY A 5 2.51 -9.27 6.67
CA GLY A 5 1.52 -10.28 6.28
C GLY A 5 0.82 -9.90 5.01
N THR A 6 -0.10 -10.75 4.59
CA THR A 6 -0.93 -10.52 3.41
C THR A 6 -2.39 -10.89 3.69
N LEU A 7 -3.32 -10.23 2.98
CA LEU A 7 -4.73 -10.61 2.96
C LEU A 7 -5.10 -10.91 1.51
N PRO A 8 -5.43 -12.17 1.18
CA PRO A 8 -5.75 -12.54 -0.20
C PRO A 8 -7.03 -11.90 -0.75
N CYS A 9 -7.88 -11.39 0.13
CA CYS A 9 -9.17 -10.83 -0.26
C CYS A 9 -9.60 -9.81 0.79
N SER A 10 -9.74 -8.55 0.40
CA SER A 10 -10.16 -7.49 1.31
C SER A 10 -11.08 -6.51 0.60
N LEU A 11 -12.09 -6.02 1.31
CA LEU A 11 -13.04 -5.02 0.82
C LEU A 11 -12.84 -3.64 1.47
N VAL A 12 -11.91 -3.53 2.40
CA VAL A 12 -11.74 -2.29 3.20
C VAL A 12 -10.42 -1.58 2.95
N ASN A 13 -9.54 -2.15 2.15
CA ASN A 13 -8.21 -1.59 1.87
C ASN A 13 -8.13 -1.04 0.43
N GLY A 14 -9.10 -0.23 0.04
CA GLY A 14 -9.23 0.33 -1.29
C GLY A 14 -10.53 -0.12 -1.94
N GLU A 15 -10.82 0.42 -3.12
CA GLU A 15 -12.05 0.10 -3.83
C GLU A 15 -11.99 -1.31 -4.43
N GLY A 16 -13.10 -2.04 -4.33
CA GLY A 16 -13.23 -3.38 -4.88
C GLY A 16 -12.63 -4.45 -3.99
N ILE A 17 -12.49 -5.64 -4.56
CA ILE A 17 -11.89 -6.79 -3.88
C ILE A 17 -10.39 -6.78 -4.15
N ARG A 18 -9.58 -6.70 -3.10
CA ARG A 18 -8.16 -6.45 -3.25
C ARG A 18 -7.30 -7.48 -2.52
N TYR A 19 -6.15 -7.80 -3.13
CA TYR A 19 -5.07 -8.51 -2.46
C TYR A 19 -4.25 -7.44 -1.73
N VAL A 20 -4.04 -7.63 -0.43
CA VAL A 20 -3.34 -6.62 0.38
C VAL A 20 -2.00 -7.18 0.85
N VAL A 21 -0.94 -6.41 0.66
CA VAL A 21 0.39 -6.70 1.19
C VAL A 21 0.69 -5.67 2.27
N PHE A 22 0.86 -6.14 3.50
CA PHE A 22 1.27 -5.29 4.60
C PHE A 22 2.79 -5.32 4.72
N MET A 23 3.42 -4.22 4.34
CA MET A 23 4.86 -4.07 4.39
C MET A 23 5.34 -3.97 5.84
N GLN A 24 6.54 -4.44 6.11
CA GLN A 24 7.16 -4.29 7.43
C GLN A 24 8.19 -3.16 7.37
N GLY A 25 8.10 -2.25 8.32
CA GLY A 25 9.00 -1.11 8.45
C GLY A 25 8.31 0.22 8.21
N CYS A 26 8.30 1.06 9.23
CA CYS A 26 7.74 2.40 9.15
C CYS A 26 8.37 3.27 10.23
N ASP A 27 8.92 4.40 9.84
CA ASP A 27 9.58 5.34 10.76
C ASP A 27 8.68 6.53 11.13
N HIS A 28 7.44 6.53 10.67
CA HIS A 28 6.50 7.62 11.00
C HIS A 28 6.06 7.60 12.46
N GLN A 29 5.90 6.41 13.04
CA GLN A 29 5.54 6.20 14.44
C GLN A 29 4.33 7.02 14.88
N CYS A 30 3.27 7.01 14.06
CA CYS A 30 2.07 7.78 14.32
C CYS A 30 1.39 7.32 15.61
N PRO A 31 1.14 8.21 16.59
CA PRO A 31 0.40 7.83 17.80
C PRO A 31 -0.97 7.27 17.45
N GLY A 32 -1.34 6.15 18.04
CA GLY A 32 -2.63 5.50 17.77
C GLY A 32 -2.69 4.76 16.44
N CYS A 33 -1.57 4.59 15.73
CA CYS A 33 -1.51 3.83 14.48
C CYS A 33 -2.15 2.45 14.64
N HIS A 34 -2.90 2.01 13.62
CA HIS A 34 -3.61 0.73 13.64
C HIS A 34 -2.69 -0.47 13.56
N ASN A 35 -1.45 -0.29 13.04
CA ASN A 35 -0.51 -1.38 12.80
C ASN A 35 0.88 -1.10 13.40
N PRO A 36 0.99 -0.83 14.72
CA PRO A 36 2.30 -0.51 15.32
C PRO A 36 3.29 -1.66 15.21
N GLU A 37 2.82 -2.89 15.08
CA GLU A 37 3.67 -4.06 14.89
C GLU A 37 4.43 -4.03 13.57
N THR A 38 4.04 -3.16 12.62
CA THR A 38 4.72 -3.01 11.34
C THR A 38 5.86 -1.98 11.37
N TRP A 39 6.10 -1.32 12.49
CA TRP A 39 7.11 -0.26 12.60
C TRP A 39 8.55 -0.78 12.54
N ASP A 40 8.79 -1.95 13.14
CA ASP A 40 10.14 -2.51 13.26
C ASP A 40 10.65 -2.99 11.89
N PHE A 41 11.69 -2.34 11.37
CA PHE A 41 12.29 -2.71 10.09
C PHE A 41 12.90 -4.12 10.08
N GLU A 42 13.18 -4.69 11.24
CA GLU A 42 13.70 -6.04 11.38
C GLU A 42 12.61 -7.08 11.70
N GLY A 43 11.38 -6.61 11.93
CA GLY A 43 10.25 -7.48 12.17
C GLY A 43 9.72 -8.11 10.88
N GLY A 44 8.59 -8.83 11.00
CA GLY A 44 7.98 -9.48 9.86
C GLY A 44 8.82 -10.64 9.32
N HIS A 45 8.72 -10.89 8.04
CA HIS A 45 9.47 -11.95 7.37
C HIS A 45 9.78 -11.59 5.92
N GLU A 46 10.85 -12.20 5.40
CA GLU A 46 11.24 -12.02 4.00
C GLU A 46 10.38 -12.89 3.09
N VAL A 47 9.89 -12.29 2.02
CA VAL A 47 9.12 -12.98 0.98
C VAL A 47 9.63 -12.53 -0.37
N ALA A 48 9.81 -13.48 -1.29
CA ALA A 48 10.17 -13.11 -2.65
C ALA A 48 8.99 -12.43 -3.36
N PRO A 49 9.20 -11.34 -4.09
CA PRO A 49 8.12 -10.70 -4.86
C PRO A 49 7.41 -11.69 -5.79
N GLU A 50 8.13 -12.65 -6.35
CA GLU A 50 7.57 -13.69 -7.23
C GLU A 50 6.48 -14.51 -6.52
N ASP A 51 6.66 -14.80 -5.24
CA ASP A 51 5.70 -15.59 -4.49
C ASP A 51 4.38 -14.83 -4.31
N ILE A 52 4.46 -13.53 -4.08
CA ILE A 52 3.28 -12.68 -3.97
C ILE A 52 2.60 -12.55 -5.33
N ALA A 53 3.39 -12.36 -6.39
CA ALA A 53 2.84 -12.27 -7.75
C ALA A 53 2.09 -13.55 -8.13
N GLN A 54 2.63 -14.72 -7.81
CA GLN A 54 1.96 -15.99 -8.06
C GLN A 54 0.67 -16.12 -7.26
N ALA A 55 0.68 -15.72 -6.00
CA ALA A 55 -0.50 -15.75 -5.16
C ALA A 55 -1.60 -14.85 -5.71
N TYR A 56 -1.24 -13.67 -6.23
CA TYR A 56 -2.18 -12.78 -6.89
C TYR A 56 -2.78 -13.44 -8.14
N VAL A 57 -1.93 -13.96 -9.01
CA VAL A 57 -2.36 -14.56 -10.28
C VAL A 57 -3.32 -15.72 -10.07
N ARG A 58 -3.13 -16.53 -9.04
CA ARG A 58 -4.04 -17.62 -8.72
C ARG A 58 -5.46 -17.15 -8.41
N ARG A 59 -5.62 -15.90 -7.97
CA ARG A 59 -6.90 -15.31 -7.55
C ARG A 59 -7.35 -14.15 -8.42
N LYS A 60 -6.63 -13.85 -9.50
CA LYS A 60 -6.84 -12.62 -10.27
C LYS A 60 -8.27 -12.47 -10.78
N HIS A 61 -8.95 -13.56 -11.05
CA HIS A 61 -10.35 -13.55 -11.52
C HIS A 61 -11.34 -13.08 -10.44
N LEU A 62 -10.92 -13.07 -9.18
CA LEU A 62 -11.72 -12.60 -8.05
C LEU A 62 -11.30 -11.19 -7.59
N LEU A 63 -10.20 -10.65 -8.12
CA LEU A 63 -9.58 -9.45 -7.59
C LEU A 63 -9.72 -8.27 -8.56
N ASP A 64 -9.98 -7.10 -7.99
CA ASP A 64 -10.01 -5.83 -8.73
C ASP A 64 -8.66 -5.13 -8.72
N GLY A 65 -7.75 -5.52 -7.85
CA GLY A 65 -6.42 -4.93 -7.78
C GLY A 65 -5.63 -5.35 -6.55
N ILE A 66 -4.49 -4.71 -6.40
CA ILE A 66 -3.59 -4.93 -5.26
C ILE A 66 -3.47 -3.65 -4.44
N THR A 67 -3.31 -3.79 -3.13
CA THR A 67 -3.06 -2.69 -2.21
C THR A 67 -1.77 -2.95 -1.45
N LEU A 68 -0.90 -1.96 -1.42
CA LEU A 68 0.31 -1.96 -0.62
C LEU A 68 0.09 -1.06 0.59
N SER A 69 0.22 -1.63 1.78
CA SER A 69 -0.08 -0.95 3.03
C SER A 69 0.88 -1.44 4.12
N GLY A 70 0.45 -1.47 5.36
CA GLY A 70 1.22 -1.99 6.50
C GLY A 70 2.00 -0.91 7.19
N GLY A 71 3.31 -1.07 7.27
CA GLY A 71 4.28 -0.04 7.61
C GLY A 71 4.20 1.05 6.54
N ASP A 72 5.28 1.27 5.81
CA ASP A 72 5.19 2.20 4.70
C ASP A 72 5.89 1.61 3.47
N PRO A 73 5.15 1.38 2.37
CA PRO A 73 5.71 0.82 1.15
C PRO A 73 6.86 1.64 0.56
N PHE A 74 6.90 2.94 0.81
CA PHE A 74 7.95 3.81 0.26
C PHE A 74 9.33 3.56 0.87
N TYR A 75 9.42 2.84 1.97
CA TYR A 75 10.71 2.38 2.50
C TYR A 75 11.24 1.15 1.77
N GLN A 76 10.43 0.50 0.92
CA GLN A 76 10.82 -0.68 0.14
C GLN A 76 10.40 -0.53 -1.32
N GLN A 77 10.63 0.64 -1.90
CA GLN A 77 10.15 0.93 -3.26
C GLN A 77 10.66 -0.05 -4.30
N ASP A 78 11.94 -0.41 -4.24
CA ASP A 78 12.53 -1.30 -5.24
C ASP A 78 11.83 -2.66 -5.26
N ALA A 79 11.57 -3.22 -4.08
CA ALA A 79 10.86 -4.50 -3.98
C ALA A 79 9.40 -4.38 -4.43
N CYS A 80 8.75 -3.28 -4.08
CA CYS A 80 7.38 -3.01 -4.53
C CYS A 80 7.32 -2.90 -6.06
N MET A 81 8.24 -2.18 -6.67
CA MET A 81 8.29 -2.04 -8.12
C MET A 81 8.60 -3.37 -8.81
N GLU A 82 9.48 -4.18 -8.23
CA GLU A 82 9.75 -5.52 -8.73
C GLU A 82 8.49 -6.37 -8.76
N LEU A 83 7.70 -6.35 -7.68
CA LEU A 83 6.42 -7.03 -7.62
C LEU A 83 5.45 -6.50 -8.69
N LEU A 84 5.28 -5.18 -8.76
CA LEU A 84 4.32 -4.56 -9.67
C LEU A 84 4.70 -4.76 -11.14
N ASN A 85 5.98 -4.85 -11.45
CA ASN A 85 6.43 -5.15 -12.82
C ASN A 85 6.05 -6.56 -13.28
N MET A 86 5.79 -7.46 -12.35
CA MET A 86 5.28 -8.80 -12.66
C MET A 86 3.77 -8.81 -12.86
N LEU A 87 3.09 -7.71 -12.52
CA LEU A 87 1.63 -7.56 -12.56
C LEU A 87 1.25 -6.26 -13.28
N PRO A 88 1.60 -6.11 -14.59
CA PRO A 88 1.57 -4.80 -15.25
C PRO A 88 0.19 -4.18 -15.45
N ASP A 89 -0.85 -4.98 -15.56
CA ASP A 89 -2.18 -4.51 -15.94
C ASP A 89 -3.17 -4.45 -14.78
N ILE A 90 -2.68 -4.32 -13.55
CA ILE A 90 -3.55 -4.29 -12.39
C ILE A 90 -3.70 -2.90 -11.81
N ASN A 91 -4.81 -2.68 -11.11
CA ASN A 91 -5.05 -1.46 -10.36
C ASN A 91 -4.28 -1.51 -9.03
N VAL A 92 -3.56 -0.44 -8.72
CA VAL A 92 -2.68 -0.38 -7.56
C VAL A 92 -3.08 0.76 -6.64
N TRP A 93 -3.35 0.43 -5.38
CA TRP A 93 -3.51 1.39 -4.29
C TRP A 93 -2.30 1.31 -3.37
N VAL A 94 -1.82 2.47 -2.91
CA VAL A 94 -0.70 2.54 -1.97
C VAL A 94 -1.07 3.46 -0.81
N TYR A 95 -0.92 2.96 0.39
CA TYR A 95 -1.10 3.72 1.62
C TYR A 95 0.27 4.17 2.13
N THR A 96 0.41 5.43 2.47
CA THR A 96 1.68 5.98 2.97
C THR A 96 1.45 7.05 4.02
N GLY A 97 2.39 7.18 4.96
CA GLY A 97 2.43 8.28 5.91
C GLY A 97 3.12 9.53 5.36
N PHE A 98 3.79 9.41 4.21
CA PHE A 98 4.36 10.58 3.54
C PHE A 98 3.25 11.42 2.90
N HIS A 99 3.51 12.71 2.71
CA HIS A 99 2.64 13.55 1.90
C HIS A 99 2.93 13.30 0.42
N TYR A 100 1.91 13.31 -0.42
CA TYR A 100 2.05 13.05 -1.84
C TYR A 100 3.10 13.94 -2.50
N GLU A 101 3.13 15.23 -2.13
CA GLU A 101 4.09 16.19 -2.65
C GLU A 101 5.54 15.79 -2.45
N ASP A 102 5.81 15.01 -1.40
CA ASP A 102 7.16 14.57 -1.06
C ASP A 102 7.61 13.32 -1.82
N ILE A 103 6.65 12.56 -2.36
CA ILE A 103 6.95 11.25 -2.97
C ILE A 103 6.48 11.13 -4.42
N ARG A 104 5.80 12.14 -4.95
CA ARG A 104 5.11 12.07 -6.25
C ARG A 104 6.02 11.76 -7.44
N ASP A 105 7.31 12.09 -7.34
CA ASP A 105 8.27 11.87 -8.43
C ASP A 105 8.97 10.51 -8.35
N THR A 106 8.62 9.70 -7.36
CA THR A 106 9.21 8.38 -7.21
C THR A 106 8.55 7.37 -8.16
N PRO A 107 9.26 6.29 -8.54
CA PRO A 107 8.67 5.26 -9.41
C PRO A 107 7.41 4.64 -8.85
N LEU A 108 7.37 4.34 -7.54
CA LEU A 108 6.20 3.73 -6.92
C LEU A 108 4.99 4.66 -6.98
N ALA A 109 5.19 5.95 -6.68
CA ALA A 109 4.11 6.93 -6.75
C ALA A 109 3.57 7.06 -8.17
N ARG A 110 4.45 7.04 -9.17
CA ARG A 110 4.04 7.11 -10.58
C ARG A 110 3.26 5.88 -11.02
N ARG A 111 3.62 4.71 -10.50
CA ARG A 111 2.93 3.45 -10.85
C ARG A 111 1.58 3.32 -10.18
N ALA A 112 1.41 3.85 -8.98
CA ALA A 112 0.17 3.72 -8.24
C ALA A 112 -0.99 4.43 -8.95
N ASP A 113 -2.16 3.81 -8.95
CA ASP A 113 -3.38 4.43 -9.49
C ASP A 113 -4.04 5.31 -8.46
N VAL A 114 -3.94 4.93 -7.19
CA VAL A 114 -4.48 5.70 -6.07
C VAL A 114 -3.48 5.69 -4.93
N ILE A 115 -3.25 6.84 -4.35
CA ILE A 115 -2.40 6.99 -3.16
C ILE A 115 -3.26 7.57 -2.04
N VAL A 116 -3.28 6.89 -0.90
CA VAL A 116 -3.86 7.42 0.33
C VAL A 116 -2.69 7.94 1.16
N ASP A 117 -2.57 9.26 1.27
CA ASP A 117 -1.38 9.91 1.80
C ASP A 117 -1.58 10.55 3.16
N GLY A 118 -0.47 10.86 3.81
CA GLY A 118 -0.42 11.61 5.05
C GLY A 118 -0.36 10.72 6.29
N PRO A 119 0.29 11.22 7.35
CA PRO A 119 0.41 10.46 8.58
C PRO A 119 -0.95 10.27 9.26
N PHE A 120 -1.10 9.16 10.00
CA PHE A 120 -2.28 8.96 10.82
C PHE A 120 -2.24 9.94 12.01
N ILE A 121 -3.29 10.71 12.18
CA ILE A 121 -3.44 11.65 13.31
C ILE A 121 -4.64 11.19 14.15
N GLU A 122 -4.36 10.69 15.35
CA GLU A 122 -5.38 10.10 16.21
C GLU A 122 -6.53 11.07 16.54
N SER A 123 -6.22 12.34 16.78
CA SER A 123 -7.24 13.35 17.06
C SER A 123 -8.18 13.64 15.89
N LEU A 124 -7.78 13.21 14.67
CA LEU A 124 -8.57 13.36 13.45
C LEU A 124 -9.11 12.02 12.94
N LYS A 125 -9.08 10.99 13.78
CA LYS A 125 -9.59 9.66 13.43
C LYS A 125 -11.01 9.76 12.90
N CYS A 126 -11.29 9.06 11.81
CA CYS A 126 -12.59 9.09 11.15
C CYS A 126 -13.04 7.69 10.73
N ASP A 127 -14.34 7.54 10.51
CA ASP A 127 -14.93 6.29 10.03
C ASP A 127 -15.10 6.29 8.51
N GLY A 128 -14.49 7.26 7.82
CA GLY A 128 -14.58 7.38 6.39
C GLY A 128 -13.94 6.18 5.69
N PRO A 129 -14.40 5.81 4.49
CA PRO A 129 -13.83 4.68 3.78
C PRO A 129 -12.38 4.94 3.39
N TYR A 130 -11.54 3.92 3.57
CA TYR A 130 -10.16 3.87 3.10
C TYR A 130 -9.19 4.83 3.79
N ARG A 131 -9.63 5.65 4.75
CA ARG A 131 -8.76 6.55 5.51
C ARG A 131 -8.83 6.23 7.00
N GLY A 132 -7.70 6.37 7.68
CA GLY A 132 -7.67 6.25 9.14
C GLY A 132 -7.99 7.56 9.85
N SER A 133 -7.62 8.70 9.26
CA SER A 133 -7.86 10.03 9.81
C SER A 133 -8.26 11.01 8.71
N SER A 134 -8.95 12.08 9.09
CA SER A 134 -9.56 13.02 8.14
C SER A 134 -8.53 13.87 7.38
N ASN A 135 -7.31 13.99 7.89
CA ASN A 135 -6.23 14.71 7.21
C ASN A 135 -5.67 13.92 6.03
N GLN A 136 -5.90 12.61 5.97
CA GLN A 136 -5.40 11.77 4.90
C GLN A 136 -6.23 11.99 3.62
N ARG A 137 -5.54 12.01 2.48
CA ARG A 137 -6.17 12.27 1.18
C ARG A 137 -6.19 11.01 0.34
N ILE A 138 -7.27 10.80 -0.38
CA ILE A 138 -7.38 9.74 -1.38
C ILE A 138 -7.11 10.38 -2.74
N ILE A 139 -5.91 10.19 -3.26
CA ILE A 139 -5.45 10.83 -4.50
C ILE A 139 -5.57 9.82 -5.64
N LYS A 140 -6.57 10.03 -6.49
CA LYS A 140 -6.81 9.19 -7.67
C LYS A 140 -6.13 9.81 -8.87
N LYS A 141 -5.22 9.07 -9.51
CA LYS A 141 -4.41 9.54 -10.63
C LYS A 141 -4.97 9.06 -11.96
N VAL A 142 -6.26 9.26 -12.16
CA VAL A 142 -6.94 8.85 -13.39
C VAL A 142 -6.36 9.61 -14.58
N GLY A 143 -5.90 8.88 -15.58
CA GLY A 143 -5.33 9.46 -16.78
C GLY A 143 -3.84 9.72 -16.77
N GLU A 144 -3.20 9.77 -15.61
CA GLU A 144 -1.75 10.00 -15.52
C GLU A 144 -0.94 8.73 -15.82
N ARG A 145 -1.60 7.60 -15.82
CA ARG A 145 -0.97 6.30 -15.99
C ARG A 145 -0.80 5.91 -17.46
N CYS A 146 -1.44 6.65 -18.33
CA CYS A 146 -1.41 6.36 -19.75
C CYS A 146 -0.11 6.87 -20.36
N GLY A 147 0.84 6.03 -20.49
CA GLY A 147 2.03 6.53 -21.11
C GLY A 147 3.13 5.61 -21.00
#